data_8893239b4b0bf138cc3be420a6d57024
#
_entry.id   8893239b4b0bf138cc3be420a6d57024
#
_cell.length_a   1.000
_cell.length_b   1.000
_cell.length_c   1.000
_cell.angle_alpha   90.00
_cell.angle_beta   90.00
_cell.angle_gamma   90.00
#
_symmetry.space_group_name_H-M   'P 1'
#
loop_
_entity.id
_entity.type
_entity.pdbx_description
1 polymer ?
#
loop_
_entity_poly.entity_id
_entity_poly.type
_entity_poly.pdbx_seq_one_letter_code
_entity_poly.pdbx_strand_id
1 'polypeptide(L)'
;GSPFGVALFDAALGAIETTELAFDNIGNELVLGRKMVMIPEAMLRRDEATGRMMLPQEERLQFYVALKDATVYANGRPMITEYNPSLRADEDVRMLSTALQVLGKRCGFGTKYYALDESGGVATAKQVASDNAEMMRTVHKHEQIVRPAIEGIVTAAASVCRSLGGLAIPD
;
A
#
# COMPACT_ATOMS: atom_id res chain seq x y z
N GLY A 1 0.93 17.69 27.25
CA GLY A 1 1.57 17.17 26.04
C GLY A 1 3.03 16.82 26.30
N SER A 2 3.62 15.95 25.50
CA SER A 2 5.04 15.63 25.58
C SER A 2 5.89 16.87 25.29
N PRO A 3 6.91 17.21 26.11
CA PRO A 3 7.82 18.32 25.83
C PRO A 3 8.70 18.07 24.59
N PHE A 4 8.78 16.83 24.16
CA PHE A 4 9.57 16.43 22.97
C PHE A 4 8.73 16.36 21.68
N GLY A 5 7.46 16.75 21.74
CA GLY A 5 6.54 16.61 20.63
C GLY A 5 6.00 15.17 20.46
N VAL A 6 5.19 14.98 19.45
CA VAL A 6 4.59 13.69 19.07
C VAL A 6 4.72 13.57 17.55
N ALA A 7 5.03 12.39 17.04
CA ALA A 7 5.13 12.17 15.60
C ALA A 7 3.75 12.40 14.94
N LEU A 8 3.75 12.99 13.76
CA LEU A 8 2.53 13.27 13.00
C LEU A 8 1.69 12.01 12.74
N PHE A 9 2.34 10.88 12.59
CA PHE A 9 1.74 9.58 12.31
C PHE A 9 1.45 8.74 13.56
N ASP A 10 1.75 9.23 14.77
CA ASP A 10 1.56 8.44 16.01
C ASP A 10 0.11 7.98 16.19
N ALA A 11 -0.85 8.85 15.92
CA ALA A 11 -2.28 8.52 15.94
C ALA A 11 -2.74 7.65 14.73
N ALA A 12 -1.86 7.40 13.77
CA ALA A 12 -2.17 6.73 12.51
C ALA A 12 -1.54 5.33 12.40
N LEU A 13 -0.79 4.84 13.41
CA LEU A 13 -0.08 3.56 13.35
C LEU A 13 -0.98 2.41 12.93
N GLY A 14 -2.15 2.24 13.55
CA GLY A 14 -3.09 1.19 13.15
C GLY A 14 -3.67 1.37 11.74
N ALA A 15 -3.72 2.60 11.22
CA ALA A 15 -4.13 2.85 9.84
C ALA A 15 -3.01 2.50 8.86
N ILE A 16 -1.75 2.69 9.24
CA ILE A 16 -0.58 2.26 8.46
C ILE A 16 -0.58 0.74 8.33
N GLU A 17 -0.73 0.01 9.45
CA GLU A 17 -0.81 -1.45 9.45
C GLU A 17 -1.97 -1.97 8.58
N THR A 18 -3.13 -1.34 8.64
CA THR A 18 -4.29 -1.70 7.80
C THR A 18 -4.01 -1.46 6.32
N THR A 19 -3.29 -0.38 5.99
CA THR A 19 -2.92 -0.06 4.61
C THR A 19 -1.90 -1.05 4.07
N GLU A 20 -0.94 -1.45 4.89
CA GLU A 20 0.05 -2.48 4.56
C GLU A 20 -0.63 -3.83 4.28
N LEU A 21 -1.52 -4.27 5.17
CA LEU A 21 -2.31 -5.50 4.96
C LEU A 21 -3.17 -5.44 3.69
N ALA A 22 -3.76 -4.30 3.37
CA ALA A 22 -4.55 -4.14 2.15
C ALA A 22 -3.66 -4.25 0.90
N PHE A 23 -2.46 -3.70 0.95
CA PHE A 23 -1.48 -3.80 -0.13
C PHE A 23 -0.96 -5.23 -0.30
N ASP A 24 -0.64 -5.91 0.79
CA ASP A 24 -0.21 -7.31 0.79
C ASP A 24 -1.29 -8.25 0.24
N ASN A 25 -2.56 -7.97 0.52
CA ASN A 25 -3.68 -8.73 -0.04
C ASN A 25 -3.71 -8.67 -1.57
N ILE A 26 -3.45 -7.52 -2.17
CA ILE A 26 -3.35 -7.40 -3.64
C ILE A 26 -2.23 -8.31 -4.17
N GLY A 27 -1.07 -8.30 -3.52
CA GLY A 27 0.05 -9.18 -3.87
C GLY A 27 -0.31 -10.67 -3.75
N ASN A 28 -0.96 -11.04 -2.66
CA ASN A 28 -1.40 -12.42 -2.40
C ASN A 28 -2.47 -12.87 -3.40
N GLU A 29 -3.44 -12.01 -3.74
CA GLU A 29 -4.47 -12.32 -4.73
C GLU A 29 -3.85 -12.59 -6.11
N LEU A 30 -2.83 -11.82 -6.51
CA LEU A 30 -2.09 -12.05 -7.74
C LEU A 30 -1.32 -13.39 -7.73
N VAL A 31 -0.81 -13.80 -6.58
CA VAL A 31 -0.09 -15.07 -6.44
C VAL A 31 -1.04 -16.27 -6.37
N LEU A 32 -2.08 -16.17 -5.53
CA LEU A 32 -3.05 -17.25 -5.28
C LEU A 32 -4.09 -17.38 -6.39
N GLY A 33 -4.41 -16.28 -7.07
CA GLY A 33 -5.34 -16.23 -8.20
C GLY A 33 -4.77 -16.77 -9.51
N ARG A 34 -3.56 -17.35 -9.49
CA ARG A 34 -2.98 -17.94 -10.68
C ARG A 34 -3.76 -19.18 -11.12
N LYS A 35 -3.95 -19.28 -12.43
CA LYS A 35 -4.54 -20.46 -13.05
C LYS A 35 -3.75 -21.72 -12.69
N MET A 36 -4.44 -22.72 -12.17
CA MET A 36 -3.86 -24.04 -11.89
C MET A 36 -4.51 -25.09 -12.78
N VAL A 37 -3.70 -26.01 -13.29
CA VAL A 37 -4.17 -27.17 -14.06
C VAL A 37 -3.94 -28.43 -13.21
N MET A 38 -5.01 -29.11 -12.87
CA MET A 38 -4.97 -30.35 -12.11
C MET A 38 -4.91 -31.52 -13.09
N ILE A 39 -3.85 -32.29 -13.02
CA ILE A 39 -3.61 -33.44 -13.91
C ILE A 39 -3.57 -34.71 -13.08
N PRO A 40 -4.31 -35.77 -13.44
CA PRO A 40 -4.17 -37.08 -12.81
C PRO A 40 -2.74 -37.63 -12.95
N GLU A 41 -2.19 -38.16 -11.86
CA GLU A 41 -0.83 -38.76 -11.88
C GLU A 41 -0.68 -39.81 -12.98
N ALA A 42 -1.75 -40.54 -13.31
CA ALA A 42 -1.77 -41.53 -14.37
C ALA A 42 -1.50 -40.97 -15.79
N MET A 43 -1.65 -39.65 -15.98
CA MET A 43 -1.35 -38.96 -17.27
C MET A 43 0.08 -38.44 -17.35
N LEU A 44 0.82 -38.48 -16.25
CA LEU A 44 2.22 -38.03 -16.21
C LEU A 44 3.13 -39.14 -16.74
N ARG A 45 4.10 -38.77 -17.57
CA ARG A 45 5.14 -39.70 -18.01
C ARG A 45 6.21 -39.82 -16.93
N ARG A 46 6.65 -41.05 -16.70
CA ARG A 46 7.81 -41.33 -15.84
C ARG A 46 9.07 -41.29 -16.69
N ASP A 47 10.05 -40.52 -16.25
CA ASP A 47 11.39 -40.57 -16.85
C ASP A 47 12.04 -41.91 -16.52
N GLU A 48 12.40 -42.66 -17.52
CA GLU A 48 13.01 -44.00 -17.36
C GLU A 48 14.41 -43.93 -16.71
N ALA A 49 15.13 -42.83 -16.89
CA ALA A 49 16.48 -42.67 -16.35
C ALA A 49 16.50 -42.25 -14.88
N THR A 50 15.58 -41.39 -14.45
CA THR A 50 15.56 -40.81 -13.11
C THR A 50 14.44 -41.35 -12.24
N GLY A 51 13.45 -42.04 -12.82
CA GLY A 51 12.26 -42.52 -12.13
C GLY A 51 11.31 -41.41 -11.67
N ARG A 52 11.58 -40.15 -12.01
CA ARG A 52 10.76 -38.99 -11.62
C ARG A 52 9.59 -38.80 -12.59
N MET A 53 8.48 -38.30 -12.04
CA MET A 53 7.34 -37.88 -12.85
C MET A 53 7.73 -36.63 -13.62
N MET A 54 7.59 -36.68 -14.95
CA MET A 54 7.82 -35.53 -15.81
C MET A 54 6.51 -34.75 -15.99
N LEU A 55 6.55 -33.50 -15.65
CA LEU A 55 5.52 -32.51 -16.01
C LEU A 55 5.68 -32.09 -17.46
N PRO A 56 4.59 -31.75 -18.18
CA PRO A 56 4.69 -31.16 -19.50
C PRO A 56 5.58 -29.92 -19.47
N GLN A 57 6.57 -29.87 -20.34
CA GLN A 57 7.56 -28.78 -20.40
C GLN A 57 7.05 -27.49 -21.07
N GLU A 58 5.77 -27.24 -21.07
CA GLU A 58 5.28 -25.96 -21.57
C GLU A 58 5.56 -24.87 -20.53
N GLU A 59 6.57 -24.07 -20.78
CA GLU A 59 7.03 -22.96 -19.92
C GLU A 59 5.93 -21.93 -19.57
N ARG A 60 4.81 -21.94 -20.31
CA ARG A 60 3.67 -21.05 -20.10
C ARG A 60 2.66 -21.53 -19.08
N LEU A 61 2.69 -22.82 -18.69
CA LEU A 61 1.77 -23.43 -17.74
C LEU A 61 2.52 -23.74 -16.45
N GLN A 62 2.76 -22.74 -15.64
CA GLN A 62 3.65 -22.82 -14.47
C GLN A 62 3.07 -23.57 -13.26
N PHE A 63 1.80 -23.99 -13.30
CA PHE A 63 1.15 -24.60 -12.13
C PHE A 63 0.37 -25.84 -12.51
N TYR A 64 1.04 -26.99 -12.41
CA TYR A 64 0.41 -28.29 -12.47
C TYR A 64 0.37 -28.91 -11.08
N VAL A 65 -0.79 -29.43 -10.69
CA VAL A 65 -0.94 -30.20 -9.47
C VAL A 65 -1.26 -31.65 -9.88
N ALA A 66 -0.38 -32.57 -9.54
CA ALA A 66 -0.61 -34.00 -9.73
C ALA A 66 -1.49 -34.53 -8.61
N LEU A 67 -2.67 -35.04 -8.94
CA LEU A 67 -3.61 -35.61 -7.97
C LEU A 67 -3.61 -37.13 -8.10
N LYS A 68 -3.44 -37.79 -6.94
CA LYS A 68 -3.50 -39.27 -6.84
C LYS A 68 -4.93 -39.80 -6.71
N ASP A 69 -5.88 -38.93 -6.42
CA ASP A 69 -7.20 -39.33 -5.97
C ASP A 69 -8.18 -39.60 -7.11
N ALA A 70 -9.09 -40.51 -6.87
CA ALA A 70 -10.13 -40.97 -7.80
C ALA A 70 -11.14 -39.85 -8.18
N THR A 71 -11.17 -38.76 -7.45
CA THR A 71 -12.06 -37.58 -7.71
C THR A 71 -11.75 -36.87 -9.01
N VAL A 72 -10.56 -37.10 -9.59
CA VAL A 72 -10.15 -36.54 -10.89
C VAL A 72 -10.62 -37.38 -12.10
N TYR A 73 -11.38 -38.42 -11.84
CA TYR A 73 -11.91 -39.29 -12.87
C TYR A 73 -13.40 -39.06 -13.07
N ALA A 74 -13.78 -38.69 -14.28
CA ALA A 74 -15.18 -38.69 -14.69
C ALA A 74 -15.45 -39.93 -15.56
N ASN A 75 -16.45 -40.72 -15.19
CA ASN A 75 -16.82 -41.97 -15.90
C ASN A 75 -15.65 -42.96 -16.11
N GLY A 76 -14.75 -43.08 -15.12
CA GLY A 76 -13.60 -43.98 -15.20
C GLY A 76 -12.47 -43.49 -16.11
N ARG A 77 -12.55 -42.26 -16.63
CA ARG A 77 -11.50 -41.65 -17.47
C ARG A 77 -10.82 -40.51 -16.71
N PRO A 78 -9.49 -40.41 -16.77
CA PRO A 78 -8.76 -39.29 -16.18
C PRO A 78 -9.20 -37.97 -16.84
N MET A 79 -9.53 -36.98 -16.01
CA MET A 79 -10.00 -35.68 -16.45
C MET A 79 -9.03 -34.59 -15.99
N ILE A 80 -8.58 -33.77 -16.93
CA ILE A 80 -7.83 -32.57 -16.61
C ILE A 80 -8.82 -31.52 -16.13
N THR A 81 -8.59 -30.98 -14.94
CA THR A 81 -9.43 -29.95 -14.35
C THR A 81 -8.65 -28.63 -14.29
N GLU A 82 -9.25 -27.58 -14.78
CA GLU A 82 -8.72 -26.23 -14.70
C GLU A 82 -9.34 -25.51 -13.51
N TYR A 83 -8.50 -24.96 -12.66
CA TYR A 83 -8.91 -24.04 -11.62
C TYR A 83 -8.46 -22.63 -12.04
N ASN A 84 -9.42 -21.79 -12.35
CA ASN A 84 -9.19 -20.42 -12.78
C ASN A 84 -10.09 -19.49 -11.96
N PRO A 85 -9.67 -19.09 -10.76
CA PRO A 85 -10.46 -18.21 -9.91
C PRO A 85 -10.55 -16.82 -10.54
N SER A 86 -11.71 -16.16 -10.36
CA SER A 86 -11.85 -14.76 -10.71
C SER A 86 -11.06 -13.91 -9.72
N LEU A 87 -10.19 -13.03 -10.22
CA LEU A 87 -9.48 -12.06 -9.39
C LEU A 87 -10.47 -11.01 -8.85
N ARG A 88 -10.36 -10.70 -7.57
CA ARG A 88 -11.17 -9.66 -6.90
C ARG A 88 -10.51 -8.28 -6.94
N ALA A 89 -9.85 -7.97 -8.06
CA ALA A 89 -9.02 -6.78 -8.21
C ALA A 89 -9.74 -5.48 -7.86
N ASP A 90 -11.02 -5.34 -8.26
CA ASP A 90 -11.81 -4.13 -7.98
C ASP A 90 -12.12 -3.97 -6.48
N GLU A 91 -12.38 -5.08 -5.78
CA GLU A 91 -12.64 -5.08 -4.35
C GLU A 91 -11.37 -4.75 -3.56
N ASP A 92 -10.24 -5.29 -3.97
CA ASP A 92 -8.95 -5.04 -3.35
C ASP A 92 -8.50 -3.59 -3.54
N VAL A 93 -8.68 -3.01 -4.73
CA VAL A 93 -8.41 -1.59 -5.00
C VAL A 93 -9.30 -0.69 -4.15
N ARG A 94 -10.60 -1.02 -4.01
CA ARG A 94 -11.50 -0.26 -3.12
C ARG A 94 -11.09 -0.34 -1.66
N MET A 95 -10.68 -1.51 -1.20
CA MET A 95 -10.19 -1.71 0.17
C MET A 95 -8.92 -0.89 0.43
N LEU A 96 -7.95 -0.94 -0.48
CA LEU A 96 -6.74 -0.12 -0.40
C LEU A 96 -7.06 1.38 -0.42
N SER A 97 -7.94 1.82 -1.33
CA SER A 97 -8.37 3.22 -1.41
C SER A 97 -9.01 3.68 -0.09
N THR A 98 -9.86 2.85 0.52
CA THR A 98 -10.48 3.15 1.81
C THR A 98 -9.45 3.24 2.94
N ALA A 99 -8.50 2.32 2.98
CA ALA A 99 -7.41 2.33 3.97
C ALA A 99 -6.56 3.59 3.85
N LEU A 100 -6.20 4.00 2.64
CA LEU A 100 -5.45 5.22 2.35
C LEU A 100 -6.23 6.49 2.77
N GLN A 101 -7.55 6.53 2.55
CA GLN A 101 -8.38 7.65 3.00
C GLN A 101 -8.40 7.77 4.53
N VAL A 102 -8.51 6.64 5.23
CA VAL A 102 -8.46 6.62 6.70
C VAL A 102 -7.08 7.07 7.19
N LEU A 103 -6.01 6.60 6.55
CA LEU A 103 -4.64 7.01 6.86
C LEU A 103 -4.48 8.53 6.70
N GLY A 104 -4.87 9.09 5.56
CA GLY A 104 -4.81 10.52 5.30
C GLY A 104 -5.57 11.35 6.34
N LYS A 105 -6.77 10.89 6.73
CA LYS A 105 -7.56 11.53 7.78
C LYS A 105 -6.88 11.47 9.15
N ARG A 106 -6.27 10.33 9.52
CA ARG A 106 -5.57 10.16 10.80
C ARG A 106 -4.31 11.01 10.90
N CYS A 107 -3.61 11.20 9.77
CA CYS A 107 -2.44 12.08 9.68
C CYS A 107 -2.82 13.58 9.57
N GLY A 108 -4.11 13.92 9.44
CA GLY A 108 -4.57 15.30 9.29
C GLY A 108 -4.36 15.88 7.88
N PHE A 109 -4.12 15.02 6.88
CA PHE A 109 -3.98 15.44 5.48
C PHE A 109 -5.31 15.48 4.73
N GLY A 110 -6.37 14.88 5.32
CA GLY A 110 -7.67 14.72 4.69
C GLY A 110 -7.80 13.41 3.92
N THR A 111 -9.04 13.08 3.54
CA THR A 111 -9.36 11.81 2.89
C THR A 111 -8.92 11.75 1.44
N LYS A 112 -8.68 12.89 0.81
CA LYS A 112 -8.34 12.99 -0.63
C LYS A 112 -6.84 13.03 -0.93
N TYR A 113 -6.01 13.20 0.08
CA TYR A 113 -4.56 13.33 -0.11
C TYR A 113 -3.93 12.09 -0.74
N TYR A 114 -4.38 10.90 -0.33
CA TYR A 114 -3.94 9.61 -0.89
C TYR A 114 -4.99 8.98 -1.81
N ALA A 115 -5.96 9.75 -2.31
CA ALA A 115 -6.97 9.19 -3.18
C ALA A 115 -6.33 8.71 -4.49
N LEU A 116 -6.61 7.46 -4.84
CA LEU A 116 -6.30 6.91 -6.15
C LEU A 116 -7.41 7.39 -7.10
N ASP A 117 -7.22 8.59 -7.67
CA ASP A 117 -8.22 9.18 -8.57
C ASP A 117 -8.12 8.51 -9.94
N GLU A 118 -9.17 7.79 -10.30
CA GLU A 118 -9.38 7.28 -11.66
C GLU A 118 -9.90 8.37 -12.62
N SER A 119 -10.39 9.48 -12.09
CA SER A 119 -10.96 10.57 -12.88
C SER A 119 -9.88 11.61 -13.21
N GLY A 120 -9.26 11.49 -14.36
CA GLY A 120 -8.40 12.53 -14.95
C GLY A 120 -9.15 13.80 -15.36
N GLY A 121 -10.23 14.16 -14.65
CA GLY A 121 -10.98 15.39 -14.84
C GLY A 121 -10.19 16.61 -14.36
N VAL A 122 -10.26 17.70 -15.12
CA VAL A 122 -9.68 18.98 -14.72
C VAL A 122 -10.41 19.49 -13.48
N ALA A 123 -9.81 19.32 -12.30
CA ALA A 123 -10.37 19.85 -11.07
C ALA A 123 -10.34 21.39 -11.10
N THR A 124 -11.44 22.03 -10.72
CA THR A 124 -11.46 23.48 -10.59
C THR A 124 -10.60 23.92 -9.40
N ALA A 125 -10.01 25.13 -9.48
CA ALA A 125 -9.21 25.68 -8.37
C ALA A 125 -9.97 25.68 -7.04
N LYS A 126 -11.28 25.89 -7.05
CA LYS A 126 -12.14 25.83 -5.87
C LYS A 126 -12.23 24.41 -5.30
N GLN A 127 -12.26 23.40 -6.14
CA GLN A 127 -12.31 21.99 -5.72
C GLN A 127 -10.98 21.57 -5.12
N VAL A 128 -9.86 21.90 -5.76
CA VAL A 128 -8.51 21.68 -5.23
C VAL A 128 -8.32 22.36 -3.87
N ALA A 129 -8.78 23.60 -3.72
CA ALA A 129 -8.72 24.31 -2.44
C ALA A 129 -9.58 23.65 -1.36
N SER A 130 -10.77 23.17 -1.72
CA SER A 130 -11.65 22.44 -0.80
C SER A 130 -11.06 21.10 -0.36
N ASP A 131 -10.52 20.35 -1.31
CA ASP A 131 -9.94 19.02 -1.07
C ASP A 131 -8.67 19.09 -0.19
N ASN A 132 -7.91 20.18 -0.31
CA ASN A 132 -6.72 20.44 0.49
C ASN A 132 -6.97 21.23 1.79
N ALA A 133 -8.22 21.62 2.07
CA ALA A 133 -8.52 22.49 3.21
C ALA A 133 -8.15 21.86 4.56
N GLU A 134 -8.25 20.56 4.70
CA GLU A 134 -7.88 19.85 5.95
C GLU A 134 -6.36 19.83 6.13
N MET A 135 -5.62 19.54 5.07
CA MET A 135 -4.15 19.59 5.06
C MET A 135 -3.65 21.01 5.38
N MET A 136 -4.23 22.03 4.76
CA MET A 136 -3.86 23.42 5.00
C MET A 136 -4.12 23.85 6.45
N ARG A 137 -5.21 23.39 7.07
CA ARG A 137 -5.46 23.61 8.51
C ARG A 137 -4.40 22.97 9.38
N THR A 138 -3.96 21.75 9.03
CA THR A 138 -2.89 21.06 9.75
C THR A 138 -1.57 21.79 9.60
N VAL A 139 -1.22 22.25 8.40
CA VAL A 139 -0.02 23.07 8.14
C VAL A 139 -0.04 24.36 8.97
N HIS A 140 -1.14 25.11 8.93
CA HIS A 140 -1.27 26.34 9.74
C HIS A 140 -1.14 26.08 11.23
N LYS A 141 -1.69 24.98 11.74
CA LYS A 141 -1.56 24.60 13.13
C LYS A 141 -0.11 24.35 13.55
N HIS A 142 0.67 23.70 12.68
CA HIS A 142 2.11 23.51 12.92
C HIS A 142 2.89 24.82 12.76
N GLU A 143 2.55 25.62 11.77
CA GLU A 143 3.17 26.95 11.56
C GLU A 143 3.04 27.86 12.78
N GLN A 144 1.87 27.90 13.42
CA GLN A 144 1.64 28.66 14.64
C GLN A 144 2.55 28.27 15.80
N ILE A 145 3.03 27.02 15.83
CA ILE A 145 3.92 26.53 16.88
C ILE A 145 5.39 26.77 16.50
N VAL A 146 5.73 26.54 15.22
CA VAL A 146 7.11 26.59 14.73
C VAL A 146 7.59 28.05 14.59
N ARG A 147 6.74 28.96 14.11
CA ARG A 147 7.10 30.36 13.90
C ARG A 147 7.63 31.05 15.15
N PRO A 148 6.94 31.04 16.32
CA PRO A 148 7.46 31.64 17.55
C PRO A 148 8.76 31.01 18.05
N ALA A 149 8.93 29.70 17.81
CA ALA A 149 10.16 29.01 18.19
C ALA A 149 11.35 29.50 17.35
N ILE A 150 11.18 29.66 16.04
CA ILE A 150 12.21 30.23 15.14
C ILE A 150 12.51 31.69 15.53
N GLU A 151 11.48 32.52 15.75
CA GLU A 151 11.64 33.91 16.18
C GLU A 151 12.40 34.01 17.49
N GLY A 152 12.11 33.11 18.43
CA GLY A 152 12.85 33.02 19.72
C GLY A 152 14.33 32.66 19.53
N ILE A 153 14.64 31.72 18.65
CA ILE A 153 16.03 31.33 18.34
C ILE A 153 16.76 32.49 17.67
N VAL A 154 16.15 33.14 16.68
CA VAL A 154 16.75 34.28 15.99
C VAL A 154 17.01 35.43 16.97
N THR A 155 16.04 35.76 17.84
CA THR A 155 16.19 36.81 18.86
C THR A 155 17.30 36.47 19.86
N ALA A 156 17.38 35.23 20.32
CA ALA A 156 18.45 34.80 21.20
C ALA A 156 19.82 34.87 20.50
N ALA A 157 19.94 34.42 19.27
CA ALA A 157 21.16 34.53 18.49
C ALA A 157 21.58 35.99 18.28
N ALA A 158 20.65 36.86 17.92
CA ALA A 158 20.89 38.29 17.76
C ALA A 158 21.39 38.95 19.06
N SER A 159 20.78 38.59 20.22
CA SER A 159 21.18 39.09 21.52
C SER A 159 22.61 38.69 21.89
N VAL A 160 22.97 37.43 21.61
CA VAL A 160 24.36 36.94 21.81
C VAL A 160 25.36 37.64 20.92
N CYS A 161 25.05 37.83 19.63
CA CYS A 161 25.88 38.57 18.70
C CYS A 161 26.09 40.03 19.13
N ARG A 162 25.07 40.72 19.63
CA ARG A 162 25.15 42.08 20.19
C ARG A 162 26.03 42.12 21.42
N SER A 163 25.97 41.11 22.32
CA SER A 163 26.75 41.07 23.56
C SER A 163 28.22 40.70 23.34
N LEU A 164 28.54 39.91 22.35
CA LEU A 164 29.88 39.36 22.13
C LEU A 164 30.76 40.17 21.15
N GLY A 165 30.23 41.07 20.37
CA GLY A 165 31.13 41.60 19.39
C GLY A 165 30.74 42.73 18.47
N GLY A 166 29.78 43.48 18.78
CA GLY A 166 29.59 44.74 18.04
C GLY A 166 29.17 44.58 16.55
N LEU A 167 28.60 43.48 16.16
CA LEU A 167 27.89 43.42 14.89
C LEU A 167 26.59 44.21 15.01
N ALA A 168 26.50 45.30 14.26
CA ALA A 168 25.27 46.07 14.11
C ALA A 168 24.26 45.21 13.34
N ILE A 169 23.35 44.52 14.08
CA ILE A 169 22.24 43.81 13.49
C ILE A 169 21.09 44.83 13.43
N PRO A 170 20.51 45.10 12.25
CA PRO A 170 19.35 45.98 12.13
C PRO A 170 18.17 45.42 12.94
N ASP A 171 17.34 46.34 13.45
CA ASP A 171 16.13 46.02 14.25
C ASP A 171 15.10 45.27 13.44
#